data_331cbc7b2de14e18a9b07cc2a5d00a51
#
_entry.id   331cbc7b2de14e18a9b07cc2a5d00a51
#
_cell.length_a   1.000
_cell.length_b   1.000
_cell.length_c   1.000
_cell.angle_alpha   90.00
_cell.angle_beta   90.00
_cell.angle_gamma   90.00
#
_symmetry.space_group_name_H-M   'P 1'
#
loop_
_entity.id
_entity.type
_entity.pdbx_description
1 polymer ?
#
loop_
_entity_poly.entity_id
_entity_poly.type
_entity_poly.pdbx_seq_one_letter_code
_entity_poly.pdbx_strand_id
1 'polypeptide(L)'
;MGLVVTLHHYFGQHAETIATALKAGVDAMSDDPRMVEQAAREAYELGILKEEDMDRSIRCMMETKLRLGVYDRENLNPYDRVTEDDIDSPKAREICKELSRESIVLLKNENGALPLDKALKAEDIAIVGPLGDAWYQDWYGGRAPYRTTFLQGMEALKKESITFADGLDRVVFRCDGKVLP
;
A
#
# COMPACT_ATOMS: atom_id res chain seq x y z
N MET A 1 -0.82 -4.12 17.44
CA MET A 1 -0.48 -4.72 18.77
C MET A 1 -0.06 -6.16 18.64
N GLY A 2 -0.87 -7.03 18.04
CA GLY A 2 -0.58 -8.45 17.93
C GLY A 2 0.80 -8.76 17.39
N LEU A 3 1.17 -8.20 16.26
CA LEU A 3 2.50 -8.43 15.65
C LEU A 3 3.66 -7.97 16.53
N VAL A 4 3.50 -6.91 17.30
CA VAL A 4 4.56 -6.39 18.19
C VAL A 4 4.89 -7.35 19.31
N VAL A 5 3.88 -8.05 19.83
CA VAL A 5 4.04 -9.07 20.89
C VAL A 5 4.38 -10.44 20.28
N THR A 6 3.57 -10.91 19.30
CA THR A 6 3.64 -12.30 18.84
C THR A 6 4.71 -12.57 17.80
N LEU A 7 5.05 -11.61 16.97
CA LEU A 7 6.02 -11.77 15.89
C LEU A 7 7.35 -11.07 16.21
N HIS A 8 7.30 -9.84 16.65
CA HIS A 8 8.51 -9.05 16.91
C HIS A 8 9.05 -9.22 18.32
N HIS A 9 8.25 -9.76 19.25
CA HIS A 9 8.63 -9.98 20.65
C HIS A 9 9.26 -8.75 21.33
N TYR A 10 8.81 -7.54 20.90
CA TYR A 10 9.35 -6.30 21.45
C TYR A 10 8.85 -6.04 22.88
N PHE A 11 7.59 -6.38 23.15
CA PHE A 11 7.01 -6.40 24.49
C PHE A 11 6.53 -7.82 24.83
N GLY A 12 6.53 -8.14 26.11
CA GLY A 12 6.02 -9.43 26.61
C GLY A 12 4.51 -9.51 26.68
N GLN A 13 3.84 -8.36 26.81
CA GLN A 13 2.40 -8.26 27.04
C GLN A 13 1.74 -7.19 26.20
N HIS A 14 0.44 -7.40 25.91
CA HIS A 14 -0.37 -6.44 25.14
C HIS A 14 -0.61 -5.14 25.93
N ALA A 15 -0.70 -5.21 27.27
CA ALA A 15 -0.86 -4.05 28.13
C ALA A 15 0.31 -3.05 27.99
N GLU A 16 1.54 -3.53 27.96
CA GLU A 16 2.72 -2.70 27.74
C GLU A 16 2.72 -2.08 26.33
N THR A 17 2.32 -2.87 25.35
CA THR A 17 2.26 -2.40 23.94
C THR A 17 1.27 -1.27 23.79
N ILE A 18 0.05 -1.41 24.33
CA ILE A 18 -0.97 -0.36 24.17
C ILE A 18 -0.60 0.89 24.95
N ALA A 19 -0.09 0.74 26.17
CA ALA A 19 0.33 1.90 26.97
C ALA A 19 1.43 2.70 26.26
N THR A 20 2.42 2.01 25.70
CA THR A 20 3.52 2.67 24.98
C THR A 20 3.05 3.30 23.69
N ALA A 21 2.20 2.63 22.91
CA ALA A 21 1.66 3.15 21.66
C ALA A 21 0.82 4.41 21.90
N LEU A 22 -0.09 4.41 22.85
CA LEU A 22 -0.90 5.59 23.21
C LEU A 22 -0.05 6.77 23.67
N LYS A 23 0.95 6.52 24.52
CA LYS A 23 1.90 7.57 24.96
C LYS A 23 2.75 8.11 23.82
N ALA A 24 3.09 7.28 22.84
CA ALA A 24 3.80 7.69 21.64
C ALA A 24 2.93 8.44 20.60
N GLY A 25 1.62 8.54 20.82
CA GLY A 25 0.72 9.29 19.95
C GLY A 25 -0.05 8.46 18.93
N VAL A 26 -0.10 7.14 19.09
CA VAL A 26 -0.99 6.29 18.30
C VAL A 26 -2.40 6.41 18.87
N ASP A 27 -3.33 6.97 18.12
CA ASP A 27 -4.69 7.27 18.60
C ASP A 27 -5.70 6.18 18.26
N ALA A 28 -5.42 5.34 17.25
CA ALA A 28 -6.30 4.25 16.84
C ALA A 28 -5.52 2.94 16.65
N MET A 29 -6.07 1.87 17.18
CA MET A 29 -5.53 0.52 17.03
C MET A 29 -6.38 -0.26 16.02
N SER A 30 -5.73 -0.89 15.04
CA SER A 30 -6.38 -1.71 14.01
C SER A 30 -6.36 -3.22 14.31
N ASP A 31 -6.24 -3.57 15.56
CA ASP A 31 -6.30 -4.95 16.05
C ASP A 31 -7.73 -5.36 16.45
N ASP A 32 -7.91 -6.61 16.91
CA ASP A 32 -9.20 -7.07 17.45
C ASP A 32 -9.66 -6.14 18.60
N PRO A 33 -10.84 -5.53 18.50
CA PRO A 33 -11.33 -4.58 19.50
C PRO A 33 -11.39 -5.15 20.92
N ARG A 34 -11.69 -6.43 21.07
CA ARG A 34 -11.76 -7.08 22.39
C ARG A 34 -10.38 -7.20 23.04
N MET A 35 -9.39 -7.55 22.22
CA MET A 35 -7.99 -7.61 22.67
C MET A 35 -7.48 -6.22 23.04
N VAL A 36 -7.83 -5.20 22.26
CA VAL A 36 -7.47 -3.80 22.55
C VAL A 36 -8.08 -3.33 23.85
N GLU A 37 -9.38 -3.57 24.05
CA GLU A 37 -10.09 -3.19 25.29
C GLU A 37 -9.48 -3.89 26.51
N GLN A 38 -9.28 -5.20 26.45
CA GLN A 38 -8.68 -5.96 27.55
C GLN A 38 -7.28 -5.43 27.89
N ALA A 39 -6.44 -5.25 26.90
CA ALA A 39 -5.08 -4.74 27.11
C ALA A 39 -5.06 -3.32 27.70
N ALA A 40 -5.99 -2.44 27.28
CA ALA A 40 -6.11 -1.09 27.83
C ALA A 40 -6.55 -1.13 29.30
N ARG A 41 -7.51 -2.01 29.63
CA ARG A 41 -7.96 -2.20 31.01
C ARG A 41 -6.84 -2.72 31.92
N GLU A 42 -6.13 -3.76 31.47
CA GLU A 42 -4.97 -4.30 32.19
C GLU A 42 -3.88 -3.23 32.38
N ALA A 43 -3.59 -2.45 31.34
CA ALA A 43 -2.59 -1.38 31.42
C ALA A 43 -2.98 -0.28 32.43
N TYR A 44 -4.26 0.03 32.50
CA TYR A 44 -4.81 0.99 33.47
C TYR A 44 -4.73 0.44 34.90
N GLU A 45 -5.14 -0.82 35.13
CA GLU A 45 -5.07 -1.49 36.43
C GLU A 45 -3.62 -1.61 36.94
N LEU A 46 -2.68 -1.85 36.03
CA LEU A 46 -1.23 -1.86 36.33
C LEU A 46 -0.64 -0.46 36.57
N GLY A 47 -1.39 0.60 36.33
CA GLY A 47 -0.93 1.98 36.48
C GLY A 47 0.08 2.45 35.41
N ILE A 48 0.29 1.65 34.35
CA ILE A 48 1.18 1.99 33.25
C ILE A 48 0.48 2.80 32.14
N LEU A 49 -0.85 2.89 32.16
CA LEU A 49 -1.66 3.76 31.32
C LEU A 49 -2.51 4.65 32.22
N LYS A 50 -2.59 5.93 31.90
CA LYS A 50 -3.38 6.91 32.65
C LYS A 50 -4.59 7.35 31.84
N GLU A 51 -5.59 7.91 32.53
CA GLU A 51 -6.79 8.47 31.92
C GLU A 51 -6.45 9.59 30.94
N GLU A 52 -5.47 10.44 31.27
CA GLU A 52 -5.03 11.56 30.41
C GLU A 52 -4.45 11.06 29.06
N ASP A 53 -3.79 9.91 29.06
CA ASP A 53 -3.26 9.29 27.82
C ASP A 53 -4.41 8.83 26.91
N MET A 54 -5.46 8.25 27.50
CA MET A 54 -6.66 7.80 26.80
C MET A 54 -7.49 9.00 26.29
N ASP A 55 -7.71 9.99 27.15
CA ASP A 55 -8.47 11.19 26.80
C ASP A 55 -7.85 11.94 25.62
N ARG A 56 -6.52 12.03 25.58
CA ARG A 56 -5.82 12.63 24.45
C ARG A 56 -6.12 11.90 23.14
N SER A 57 -6.01 10.58 23.14
CA SER A 57 -6.26 9.75 21.95
C SER A 57 -7.72 9.83 21.53
N ILE A 58 -8.66 9.75 22.46
CA ILE A 58 -10.10 9.89 22.19
C ILE A 58 -10.38 11.26 21.57
N ARG A 59 -9.78 12.33 22.10
CA ARG A 59 -9.95 13.68 21.54
C ARG A 59 -9.48 13.77 20.10
N CYS A 60 -8.28 13.26 19.79
CA CYS A 60 -7.75 13.24 18.43
C CYS A 60 -8.67 12.46 17.46
N MET A 61 -9.16 11.29 17.88
CA MET A 61 -10.09 10.51 17.10
C MET A 61 -11.42 11.25 16.88
N MET A 62 -11.97 11.85 17.92
CA MET A 62 -13.23 12.59 17.84
C MET A 62 -13.11 13.83 16.97
N GLU A 63 -12.01 14.59 17.08
CA GLU A 63 -11.74 15.72 16.19
C GLU A 63 -11.67 15.28 14.72
N THR A 64 -11.02 14.19 14.43
CA THR A 64 -10.96 13.63 13.07
C THR A 64 -12.34 13.27 12.54
N LYS A 65 -13.14 12.57 13.34
CA LYS A 65 -14.51 12.18 12.96
C LYS A 65 -15.42 13.39 12.76
N LEU A 66 -15.28 14.42 13.60
CA LEU A 66 -16.04 15.68 13.45
C LEU A 66 -15.63 16.41 12.17
N ARG A 67 -14.33 16.50 11.88
CA ARG A 67 -13.84 17.13 10.63
C ARG A 67 -14.28 16.37 9.37
N LEU A 68 -14.41 15.05 9.46
CA LEU A 68 -14.91 14.21 8.38
C LEU A 68 -16.44 14.23 8.26
N GLY A 69 -17.15 14.92 9.16
CA GLY A 69 -18.61 15.00 9.13
C GLY A 69 -19.32 13.70 9.48
N VAL A 70 -18.67 12.77 10.23
CA VAL A 70 -19.25 11.46 10.56
C VAL A 70 -20.56 11.59 11.33
N TYR A 71 -20.74 12.67 12.06
CA TYR A 71 -21.95 12.94 12.87
C TYR A 71 -22.85 14.00 12.24
N ASP A 72 -22.52 14.48 11.04
CA ASP A 72 -23.35 15.45 10.33
C ASP A 72 -24.60 14.77 9.77
N ARG A 73 -25.62 15.58 9.51
CA ARG A 73 -26.82 15.09 8.82
C ARG A 73 -26.47 14.81 7.35
N GLU A 74 -27.19 13.88 6.76
CA GLU A 74 -27.09 13.56 5.34
C GLU A 74 -27.05 14.84 4.47
N ASN A 75 -26.21 14.84 3.48
CA ASN A 75 -25.98 15.94 2.51
C ASN A 75 -25.33 17.21 3.07
N LEU A 76 -24.89 17.25 4.31
CA LEU A 76 -24.10 18.36 4.86
C LEU A 76 -22.59 18.13 4.72
N ASN A 77 -22.18 16.88 4.65
CA ASN A 77 -20.79 16.50 4.51
C ASN A 77 -20.34 16.72 3.03
N PRO A 78 -19.28 17.48 2.78
CA PRO A 78 -18.78 17.70 1.42
C PRO A 78 -18.31 16.40 0.73
N TYR A 79 -17.99 15.37 1.49
CA TYR A 79 -17.55 14.06 0.99
C TYR A 79 -18.72 13.18 0.52
N ASP A 80 -19.97 13.49 0.85
CA ASP A 80 -21.16 12.75 0.38
C ASP A 80 -21.33 12.79 -1.16
N ARG A 81 -20.59 13.68 -1.82
CA ARG A 81 -20.56 13.78 -3.28
C ARG A 81 -19.59 12.81 -3.95
N VAL A 82 -18.69 12.19 -3.17
CA VAL A 82 -17.74 11.20 -3.70
C VAL A 82 -18.49 9.91 -3.90
N THR A 83 -18.44 9.38 -5.12
CA THR A 83 -19.16 8.17 -5.52
C THR A 83 -18.19 7.13 -6.10
N GLU A 84 -18.71 5.96 -6.43
CA GLU A 84 -17.92 4.92 -7.11
C GLU A 84 -17.40 5.38 -8.47
N ASP A 85 -18.07 6.33 -9.13
CA ASP A 85 -17.65 6.90 -10.42
C ASP A 85 -16.36 7.75 -10.31
N ASP A 86 -15.99 8.18 -9.10
CA ASP A 86 -14.74 8.88 -8.85
C ASP A 86 -13.53 7.95 -8.77
N ILE A 87 -13.79 6.63 -8.61
CA ILE A 87 -12.74 5.62 -8.59
C ILE A 87 -12.21 5.41 -10.01
N ASP A 88 -10.89 5.41 -10.15
CA ASP A 88 -10.21 5.20 -11.43
C ASP A 88 -10.65 6.20 -12.53
N SER A 89 -10.99 7.41 -12.13
CA SER A 89 -11.36 8.47 -13.05
C SER A 89 -10.22 8.81 -14.03
N PRO A 90 -10.50 9.40 -15.22
CA PRO A 90 -9.45 9.82 -16.15
C PRO A 90 -8.40 10.71 -15.50
N LYS A 91 -8.80 11.60 -14.60
CA LYS A 91 -7.89 12.45 -13.84
C LYS A 91 -6.98 11.63 -12.89
N ALA A 92 -7.54 10.65 -12.19
CA ALA A 92 -6.77 9.76 -11.33
C ALA A 92 -5.73 8.96 -12.13
N ARG A 93 -6.09 8.47 -13.32
CA ARG A 93 -5.17 7.76 -14.22
C ARG A 93 -4.02 8.64 -14.69
N GLU A 94 -4.27 9.90 -15.05
CA GLU A 94 -3.20 10.82 -15.44
C GLU A 94 -2.27 11.13 -14.26
N ILE A 95 -2.79 11.33 -13.05
CA ILE A 95 -1.98 11.50 -11.85
C ILE A 95 -1.11 10.27 -11.58
N CYS A 96 -1.68 9.06 -11.64
CA CYS A 96 -0.92 7.81 -11.46
C CYS A 96 0.19 7.67 -12.50
N LYS A 97 -0.08 8.02 -13.75
CA LYS A 97 0.88 7.98 -14.84
C LYS A 97 2.03 8.96 -14.62
N GLU A 98 1.73 10.18 -14.18
CA GLU A 98 2.73 11.18 -13.87
C GLU A 98 3.59 10.77 -12.67
N LEU A 99 2.97 10.31 -11.57
CA LEU A 99 3.69 9.78 -10.43
C LEU A 99 4.62 8.62 -10.82
N SER A 100 4.14 7.72 -11.69
CA SER A 100 4.96 6.61 -12.19
C SER A 100 6.17 7.10 -12.99
N ARG A 101 6.00 8.13 -13.83
CA ARG A 101 7.12 8.72 -14.59
C ARG A 101 8.14 9.37 -13.68
N GLU A 102 7.68 10.17 -12.73
CA GLU A 102 8.56 10.88 -11.80
C GLU A 102 9.24 9.96 -10.78
N SER A 103 8.69 8.78 -10.53
CA SER A 103 9.30 7.79 -9.63
C SER A 103 10.44 7.00 -10.27
N ILE A 104 10.59 7.03 -11.61
CA ILE A 104 11.65 6.31 -12.32
C ILE A 104 12.97 7.05 -12.19
N VAL A 105 13.97 6.40 -11.63
CA VAL A 105 15.31 6.94 -11.45
C VAL A 105 16.28 6.29 -12.43
N LEU A 106 16.94 7.10 -13.27
CA LEU A 106 17.97 6.63 -14.19
C LEU A 106 19.30 6.48 -13.44
N LEU A 107 19.65 5.26 -13.06
CA LEU A 107 20.88 4.97 -12.30
C LEU A 107 22.15 5.01 -13.19
N LYS A 108 22.03 4.63 -14.46
CA LYS A 108 23.14 4.51 -15.40
C LYS A 108 22.65 4.64 -16.83
N ASN A 109 23.35 5.41 -17.66
CA ASN A 109 23.07 5.55 -19.09
C ASN A 109 24.39 5.71 -19.88
N GLU A 110 25.16 4.63 -19.93
CA GLU A 110 26.41 4.62 -20.71
C GLU A 110 26.09 4.65 -22.20
N ASN A 111 26.90 5.41 -22.93
CA ASN A 111 26.76 5.60 -24.37
C ASN A 111 25.42 6.19 -24.84
N GLY A 112 24.64 6.78 -23.94
CA GLY A 112 23.34 7.39 -24.30
C GLY A 112 22.32 6.39 -24.84
N ALA A 113 22.30 5.15 -24.30
CA ALA A 113 21.37 4.11 -24.72
C ALA A 113 19.88 4.50 -24.50
N LEU A 114 19.63 5.36 -23.54
CA LEU A 114 18.31 5.92 -23.27
C LEU A 114 18.31 7.44 -23.52
N PRO A 115 17.18 8.01 -24.01
CA PRO A 115 15.94 7.34 -24.41
C PRO A 115 16.13 6.46 -25.66
N LEU A 116 15.38 5.37 -25.74
CA LEU A 116 15.38 4.53 -26.94
C LEU A 116 14.94 5.34 -28.16
N ASP A 117 15.58 5.09 -29.29
CA ASP A 117 15.18 5.71 -30.56
C ASP A 117 13.72 5.31 -30.89
N LYS A 118 12.90 6.30 -31.18
CA LYS A 118 11.51 6.08 -31.58
C LYS A 118 11.39 5.33 -32.92
N ALA A 119 12.44 5.40 -33.75
CA ALA A 119 12.49 4.69 -35.04
C ALA A 119 12.77 3.19 -34.91
N LEU A 120 13.23 2.70 -33.75
CA LEU A 120 13.38 1.27 -33.51
C LEU A 120 12.06 0.53 -33.79
N LYS A 121 12.14 -0.55 -34.56
CA LYS A 121 10.98 -1.41 -34.82
C LYS A 121 10.82 -2.42 -33.67
N ALA A 122 9.65 -3.07 -33.61
CA ALA A 122 9.41 -4.11 -32.61
C ALA A 122 10.39 -5.28 -32.72
N GLU A 123 10.80 -5.64 -33.95
CA GLU A 123 11.78 -6.70 -34.24
C GLU A 123 13.20 -6.39 -33.71
N ASP A 124 13.52 -5.11 -33.49
CA ASP A 124 14.80 -4.67 -32.95
C ASP A 124 14.83 -4.66 -31.41
N ILE A 125 13.71 -4.99 -30.77
CA ILE A 125 13.52 -4.92 -29.32
C ILE A 125 13.26 -6.33 -28.78
N ALA A 126 13.98 -6.69 -27.72
CA ALA A 126 13.69 -7.88 -26.95
C ALA A 126 13.52 -7.50 -25.46
N ILE A 127 12.47 -8.03 -24.83
CA ILE A 127 12.22 -7.93 -23.40
C ILE A 127 12.61 -9.25 -22.77
N VAL A 128 13.55 -9.23 -21.84
CA VAL A 128 14.09 -10.42 -21.19
C VAL A 128 13.95 -10.28 -19.68
N GLY A 129 13.43 -11.30 -19.04
CA GLY A 129 13.33 -11.38 -17.59
C GLY A 129 11.91 -11.65 -17.09
N PRO A 130 11.79 -12.24 -15.90
CA PRO A 130 10.51 -12.74 -15.35
C PRO A 130 9.48 -11.65 -15.06
N LEU A 131 9.91 -10.40 -14.97
CA LEU A 131 9.02 -9.26 -14.70
C LEU A 131 8.54 -8.55 -15.97
N GLY A 132 9.03 -8.96 -17.15
CA GLY A 132 8.68 -8.31 -18.41
C GLY A 132 7.19 -8.40 -18.75
N ASP A 133 6.59 -9.56 -18.49
CA ASP A 133 5.14 -9.80 -18.67
C ASP A 133 4.47 -10.24 -17.35
N ALA A 134 4.93 -9.72 -16.24
CA ALA A 134 4.37 -10.02 -14.94
C ALA A 134 3.81 -8.77 -14.28
N TRP A 135 2.74 -8.96 -13.53
CA TRP A 135 2.15 -7.97 -12.65
C TRP A 135 1.89 -8.62 -11.30
N TYR A 136 2.35 -7.98 -10.23
CA TYR A 136 2.15 -8.47 -8.88
C TYR A 136 1.26 -7.52 -8.11
N GLN A 137 0.20 -8.06 -7.54
CA GLN A 137 -0.67 -7.32 -6.65
C GLN A 137 0.00 -7.23 -5.27
N ASP A 138 0.09 -6.03 -4.75
CA ASP A 138 0.49 -5.80 -3.37
C ASP A 138 -0.57 -6.36 -2.40
N TRP A 139 -0.10 -6.76 -1.22
CA TRP A 139 -0.96 -7.29 -0.14
C TRP A 139 -2.06 -6.30 0.27
N TYR A 140 -1.73 -5.02 0.31
CA TYR A 140 -2.64 -3.95 0.70
C TYR A 140 -3.40 -3.35 -0.48
N GLY A 141 -3.04 -3.70 -1.68
CA GLY A 141 -3.68 -3.21 -2.89
C GLY A 141 -5.08 -3.82 -3.07
N GLY A 142 -6.05 -2.98 -3.39
CA GLY A 142 -7.37 -3.40 -3.81
C GLY A 142 -7.33 -4.15 -5.15
N ARG A 143 -8.47 -4.68 -5.58
CA ARG A 143 -8.57 -5.34 -6.88
C ARG A 143 -8.39 -4.30 -7.99
N ALA A 144 -7.32 -4.44 -8.78
CA ALA A 144 -7.09 -3.57 -9.92
C ALA A 144 -8.17 -3.78 -11.01
N PRO A 145 -8.79 -2.71 -11.52
CA PRO A 145 -9.80 -2.80 -12.58
C PRO A 145 -9.19 -3.28 -13.90
N TYR A 146 -7.93 -2.99 -14.15
CA TYR A 146 -7.16 -3.46 -15.30
C TYR A 146 -5.69 -3.63 -14.92
N ARG A 147 -4.93 -4.27 -15.79
CA ARG A 147 -3.50 -4.51 -15.63
C ARG A 147 -2.82 -4.22 -16.95
N THR A 148 -1.64 -3.64 -16.87
CA THR A 148 -0.78 -3.43 -18.04
C THR A 148 0.63 -3.84 -17.63
N THR A 149 1.17 -4.87 -18.26
CA THR A 149 2.56 -5.28 -18.07
C THR A 149 3.50 -4.41 -18.89
N PHE A 150 4.81 -4.50 -18.61
CA PHE A 150 5.81 -3.76 -19.39
C PHE A 150 5.78 -4.20 -20.87
N LEU A 151 5.69 -5.50 -21.13
CA LEU A 151 5.54 -6.04 -22.48
C LEU A 151 4.32 -5.46 -23.20
N GLN A 152 3.15 -5.56 -22.60
CA GLN A 152 1.91 -5.02 -23.17
C GLN A 152 1.99 -3.51 -23.43
N GLY A 153 2.61 -2.75 -22.54
CA GLY A 153 2.82 -1.32 -22.74
C GLY A 153 3.73 -1.01 -23.93
N MET A 154 4.80 -1.76 -24.10
CA MET A 154 5.73 -1.60 -25.23
C MET A 154 5.09 -2.03 -26.56
N GLU A 155 4.36 -3.16 -26.59
CA GLU A 155 3.63 -3.61 -27.78
C GLU A 155 2.55 -2.59 -28.20
N ALA A 156 1.84 -2.02 -27.26
CA ALA A 156 0.85 -0.97 -27.53
C ALA A 156 1.49 0.28 -28.15
N LEU A 157 2.71 0.65 -27.73
CA LEU A 157 3.46 1.76 -28.31
C LEU A 157 3.95 1.47 -29.72
N LYS A 158 4.42 0.25 -29.98
CA LYS A 158 4.93 -0.17 -31.29
C LYS A 158 3.85 -0.64 -32.24
N LYS A 159 2.66 -1.01 -31.72
CA LYS A 159 1.54 -1.64 -32.46
C LYS A 159 1.90 -2.98 -33.10
N GLU A 160 2.91 -3.63 -32.58
CA GLU A 160 3.47 -4.90 -33.06
C GLU A 160 3.91 -5.73 -31.86
N SER A 161 3.96 -7.04 -32.02
CA SER A 161 4.48 -7.95 -31.00
C SER A 161 5.98 -7.81 -30.82
N ILE A 162 6.41 -7.84 -29.57
CA ILE A 162 7.83 -7.75 -29.20
C ILE A 162 8.31 -9.11 -28.71
N THR A 163 9.53 -9.48 -29.07
CA THR A 163 10.14 -10.71 -28.56
C THR A 163 10.25 -10.67 -27.05
N PHE A 164 9.66 -11.67 -26.38
CA PHE A 164 9.72 -11.84 -24.95
C PHE A 164 10.33 -13.18 -24.57
N ALA A 165 11.22 -13.16 -23.58
CA ALA A 165 11.78 -14.35 -22.98
C ALA A 165 11.80 -14.20 -21.46
N ASP A 166 11.20 -15.14 -20.74
CA ASP A 166 11.14 -15.15 -19.28
C ASP A 166 12.57 -15.23 -18.64
N GLY A 167 13.46 -15.94 -19.32
CA GLY A 167 14.90 -15.95 -19.02
C GLY A 167 15.32 -16.71 -17.76
N LEU A 168 14.43 -16.90 -16.81
CA LEU A 168 14.70 -17.59 -15.54
C LEU A 168 13.46 -18.35 -15.07
N ASP A 169 13.68 -19.52 -14.47
CA ASP A 169 12.61 -20.22 -13.75
C ASP A 169 12.12 -19.35 -12.59
N ARG A 170 10.82 -19.13 -12.54
CA ARG A 170 10.21 -18.34 -11.48
C ARG A 170 10.20 -19.13 -10.18
N VAL A 171 10.96 -18.70 -9.21
CA VAL A 171 10.86 -19.19 -7.84
C VAL A 171 9.80 -18.34 -7.12
N VAL A 172 8.63 -18.92 -6.89
CA VAL A 172 7.57 -18.26 -6.12
C VAL A 172 7.70 -18.66 -4.67
N PHE A 173 8.07 -17.70 -3.80
CA PHE A 173 8.05 -17.90 -2.36
C PHE A 173 6.64 -17.57 -1.84
N ARG A 174 6.05 -18.49 -1.09
CA ARG A 174 4.87 -18.21 -0.28
C ARG A 174 5.30 -17.65 1.08
N CYS A 175 4.40 -16.91 1.71
CA CYS A 175 4.61 -16.39 3.08
C CYS A 175 4.82 -17.50 4.12
N ASP A 176 4.49 -18.75 3.80
CA ASP A 176 4.72 -19.95 4.64
C ASP A 176 6.11 -20.58 4.44
N GLY A 177 6.98 -19.96 3.67
CA GLY A 177 8.35 -20.44 3.40
C GLY A 177 8.43 -21.65 2.46
N LYS A 178 7.33 -22.05 1.82
CA LYS A 178 7.35 -23.16 0.85
C LYS A 178 7.60 -22.63 -0.55
N VAL A 179 8.59 -23.20 -1.22
CA VAL A 179 8.84 -23.00 -2.65
C VAL A 179 7.80 -23.77 -3.43
N LEU A 180 7.11 -23.11 -4.36
CA LEU A 180 6.26 -23.78 -5.33
C LEU A 180 7.10 -24.15 -6.56
N PRO A 181 6.91 -25.33 -7.10
CA PRO A 181 7.51 -25.72 -8.37
C PRO A 181 6.98 -24.87 -9.53
#